data_b9af16a3350fcc422e63bd82068f2dd8
#
_entry.id   b9af16a3350fcc422e63bd82068f2dd8
#
_cell.length_a   1.000
_cell.length_b   1.000
_cell.length_c   1.000
_cell.angle_alpha   90.00
_cell.angle_beta   90.00
_cell.angle_gamma   90.00
#
_symmetry.space_group_name_H-M   'P 1'
#
loop_
_entity.id
_entity.type
_entity.pdbx_description
1 polymer ?
#
loop_
_entity_poly.entity_id
_entity_poly.type
_entity_poly.pdbx_seq_one_letter_code
_entity_poly.pdbx_strand_id
1 'polypeptide(L)'
;EAGVAVGTIYLYFKTKEAIGEAVIEKRAAEYAEMLARLDEIAEPSSRLRAFVDTNVEELELIARYGCPIGGLCQELGKQGGSLADQAAKLLHDILQWSETQFRSLGFAERAEEYALNLVSSIQGMHLLTHTFKDPKLAKRQTDTLLTWLEQTIGMKLEPVAIRRREVETEAAY
;
A
#
# COMPACT_ATOMS: atom_id res chain seq x y z
N GLU A 1 -16.46 -13.54 -4.58
CA GLU A 1 -16.35 -15.00 -4.85
C GLU A 1 -15.86 -15.19 -6.27
N ALA A 2 -14.68 -15.83 -6.44
CA ALA A 2 -13.99 -15.96 -7.74
C ALA A 2 -14.67 -16.95 -8.71
N GLY A 3 -15.84 -17.53 -8.36
CA GLY A 3 -16.56 -18.52 -9.19
C GLY A 3 -15.80 -19.81 -9.48
N VAL A 4 -14.62 -20.01 -8.85
CA VAL A 4 -13.77 -21.18 -9.05
C VAL A 4 -14.04 -22.22 -7.95
N ALA A 5 -14.27 -23.47 -8.34
CA ALA A 5 -14.44 -24.55 -7.37
C ALA A 5 -13.16 -24.75 -6.56
N VAL A 6 -13.29 -24.92 -5.23
CA VAL A 6 -12.15 -25.10 -4.32
C VAL A 6 -11.23 -26.24 -4.78
N GLY A 7 -11.79 -27.33 -5.31
CA GLY A 7 -11.01 -28.45 -5.86
C GLY A 7 -10.09 -28.05 -7.02
N THR A 8 -10.47 -27.06 -7.83
CA THR A 8 -9.65 -26.57 -8.93
C THR A 8 -8.40 -25.87 -8.42
N ILE A 9 -8.50 -25.13 -7.31
CA ILE A 9 -7.35 -24.45 -6.71
C ILE A 9 -6.29 -25.47 -6.26
N TYR A 10 -6.72 -26.60 -5.66
CA TYR A 10 -5.79 -27.64 -5.20
C TYR A 10 -5.16 -28.49 -6.32
N LEU A 11 -5.60 -28.32 -7.59
CA LEU A 11 -4.87 -28.87 -8.74
C LEU A 11 -3.57 -28.11 -8.98
N TYR A 12 -3.58 -26.80 -8.73
CA TYR A 12 -2.42 -25.92 -8.93
C TYR A 12 -1.58 -25.76 -7.66
N PHE A 13 -2.21 -25.64 -6.50
CA PHE A 13 -1.57 -25.43 -5.21
C PHE A 13 -1.79 -26.64 -4.30
N LYS A 14 -0.73 -27.36 -3.95
CA LYS A 14 -0.83 -28.60 -3.18
C LYS A 14 -1.13 -28.38 -1.69
N THR A 15 -0.81 -27.19 -1.18
CA THR A 15 -0.99 -26.83 0.24
C THR A 15 -1.56 -25.42 0.37
N LYS A 16 -2.08 -25.11 1.57
CA LYS A 16 -2.55 -23.75 1.91
C LYS A 16 -1.37 -22.77 1.95
N GLU A 17 -0.23 -23.23 2.38
CA GLU A 17 1.02 -22.47 2.42
C GLU A 17 1.42 -22.02 1.01
N ALA A 18 1.38 -22.92 0.02
CA ALA A 18 1.68 -22.61 -1.38
C ALA A 18 0.72 -21.54 -1.96
N ILE A 19 -0.55 -21.54 -1.53
CA ILE A 19 -1.49 -20.47 -1.89
C ILE A 19 -1.06 -19.15 -1.25
N GLY A 20 -0.70 -19.18 0.03
CA GLY A 20 -0.21 -18.00 0.77
C GLY A 20 1.02 -17.39 0.12
N GLU A 21 2.01 -18.20 -0.24
CA GLU A 21 3.22 -17.77 -0.95
C GLU A 21 2.87 -17.10 -2.27
N ALA A 22 2.04 -17.73 -3.10
CA ALA A 22 1.64 -17.17 -4.40
C ALA A 22 0.88 -15.84 -4.25
N VAL A 23 0.06 -15.68 -3.21
CA VAL A 23 -0.62 -14.40 -2.92
C VAL A 23 0.38 -13.33 -2.51
N ILE A 24 1.35 -13.65 -1.65
CA ILE A 24 2.39 -12.72 -1.23
C ILE A 24 3.25 -12.29 -2.43
N GLU A 25 3.70 -13.24 -3.25
CA GLU A 25 4.49 -12.95 -4.46
C GLU A 25 3.74 -12.04 -5.44
N LYS A 26 2.46 -12.32 -5.68
CA LYS A 26 1.62 -11.45 -6.52
C LYS A 26 1.55 -10.03 -5.97
N ARG A 27 1.28 -9.87 -4.66
CA ARG A 27 1.23 -8.55 -4.03
C ARG A 27 2.58 -7.83 -4.05
N ALA A 28 3.67 -8.55 -3.82
CA ALA A 28 5.01 -8.02 -3.92
C ALA A 28 5.29 -7.45 -5.32
N ALA A 29 4.96 -8.21 -6.37
CA ALA A 29 5.14 -7.77 -7.75
C ALA A 29 4.29 -6.54 -8.10
N GLU A 30 3.01 -6.52 -7.69
CA GLU A 30 2.10 -5.39 -7.93
C GLU A 30 2.60 -4.10 -7.26
N TYR A 31 3.09 -4.20 -6.01
CA TYR A 31 3.62 -3.04 -5.30
C TYR A 31 4.99 -2.59 -5.81
N ALA A 32 5.87 -3.53 -6.13
CA ALA A 32 7.16 -3.19 -6.76
C ALA A 32 6.95 -2.44 -8.08
N GLU A 33 6.00 -2.87 -8.91
CA GLU A 33 5.65 -2.18 -10.15
C GLU A 33 5.05 -0.79 -9.88
N MET A 34 4.20 -0.65 -8.86
CA MET A 34 3.66 0.65 -8.45
C MET A 34 4.78 1.60 -8.01
N LEU A 35 5.67 1.16 -7.11
CA LEU A 35 6.78 1.98 -6.63
C LEU A 35 7.74 2.35 -7.78
N ALA A 36 8.02 1.43 -8.71
CA ALA A 36 8.84 1.71 -9.88
C ALA A 36 8.23 2.81 -10.77
N ARG A 37 6.91 2.81 -10.97
CA ARG A 37 6.23 3.90 -11.69
C ARG A 37 6.33 5.24 -10.96
N LEU A 38 6.26 5.23 -9.62
CA LEU A 38 6.48 6.45 -8.84
C LEU A 38 7.91 6.96 -8.97
N ASP A 39 8.89 6.07 -9.09
CA ASP A 39 10.29 6.43 -9.27
C ASP A 39 10.61 7.06 -10.64
N GLU A 40 9.72 6.93 -11.64
CA GLU A 40 9.80 7.67 -12.90
C GLU A 40 9.53 9.18 -12.73
N ILE A 41 8.88 9.60 -11.65
CA ILE A 41 8.66 11.00 -11.32
C ILE A 41 9.98 11.61 -10.86
N ALA A 42 10.39 12.75 -11.42
CA ALA A 42 11.70 13.34 -11.17
C ALA A 42 11.90 13.73 -9.70
N GLU A 43 10.92 14.43 -9.11
CA GLU A 43 11.05 15.04 -7.79
C GLU A 43 10.58 14.11 -6.66
N PRO A 44 11.41 13.84 -5.62
CA PRO A 44 11.02 12.98 -4.51
C PRO A 44 9.77 13.47 -3.74
N SER A 45 9.55 14.77 -3.63
CA SER A 45 8.36 15.37 -3.04
C SER A 45 7.09 15.01 -3.83
N SER A 46 7.18 15.05 -5.15
CA SER A 46 6.09 14.65 -6.06
C SER A 46 5.83 13.14 -6.02
N ARG A 47 6.87 12.32 -5.82
CA ARG A 47 6.73 10.86 -5.61
C ARG A 47 5.92 10.56 -4.34
N LEU A 48 6.25 11.22 -3.23
CA LEU A 48 5.53 11.08 -1.96
C LEU A 48 4.08 11.53 -2.10
N ARG A 49 3.82 12.65 -2.79
CA ARG A 49 2.46 13.10 -3.09
C ARG A 49 1.70 12.05 -3.91
N ALA A 50 2.28 11.59 -5.00
CA ALA A 50 1.68 10.59 -5.87
C ALA A 50 1.43 9.26 -5.14
N PHE A 51 2.32 8.85 -4.23
CA PHE A 51 2.10 7.68 -3.37
C PHE A 51 0.86 7.84 -2.48
N VAL A 52 0.65 9.01 -1.88
CA VAL A 52 -0.58 9.29 -1.12
C VAL A 52 -1.80 9.25 -2.02
N ASP A 53 -1.74 9.90 -3.18
CA ASP A 53 -2.86 9.94 -4.14
C ASP A 53 -3.26 8.53 -4.64
N THR A 54 -2.28 7.65 -4.93
CA THR A 54 -2.54 6.25 -5.32
C THR A 54 -3.33 5.48 -4.25
N ASN A 55 -3.05 5.73 -2.97
CA ASN A 55 -3.77 5.07 -1.87
C ASN A 55 -5.20 5.59 -1.66
N VAL A 56 -5.59 6.68 -2.34
CA VAL A 56 -6.94 7.27 -2.27
C VAL A 56 -7.82 6.86 -3.45
N GLU A 57 -7.22 6.47 -4.57
CA GLU A 57 -7.97 6.15 -5.79
C GLU A 57 -8.89 4.94 -5.64
N GLU A 58 -8.62 4.02 -4.72
CA GLU A 58 -9.35 2.77 -4.52
C GLU A 58 -10.20 2.73 -3.24
N LEU A 59 -10.62 3.89 -2.72
CA LEU A 59 -11.31 3.99 -1.42
C LEU A 59 -12.59 3.16 -1.31
N GLU A 60 -13.35 3.00 -2.38
CA GLU A 60 -14.54 2.14 -2.40
C GLU A 60 -14.16 0.67 -2.22
N LEU A 61 -13.08 0.22 -2.86
CA LEU A 61 -12.56 -1.14 -2.71
C LEU A 61 -11.98 -1.33 -1.31
N ILE A 62 -11.23 -0.35 -0.79
CA ILE A 62 -10.73 -0.36 0.58
C ILE A 62 -11.87 -0.40 1.60
N ALA A 63 -12.94 0.38 1.40
CA ALA A 63 -14.10 0.33 2.27
C ALA A 63 -14.75 -1.06 2.28
N ARG A 64 -14.81 -1.71 1.13
CA ARG A 64 -15.45 -3.03 0.98
C ARG A 64 -14.57 -4.17 1.49
N TYR A 65 -13.30 -4.19 1.11
CA TYR A 65 -12.41 -5.35 1.30
C TYR A 65 -11.24 -5.12 2.26
N GLY A 66 -10.94 -3.88 2.63
CA GLY A 66 -9.77 -3.51 3.43
C GLY A 66 -8.50 -3.33 2.59
N CYS A 67 -7.41 -3.05 3.27
CA CYS A 67 -6.09 -2.98 2.64
C CYS A 67 -5.59 -4.39 2.31
N PRO A 68 -5.29 -4.72 1.05
CA PRO A 68 -4.87 -6.06 0.67
C PRO A 68 -3.55 -6.49 1.35
N ILE A 69 -2.60 -5.58 1.53
CA ILE A 69 -1.35 -5.87 2.27
C ILE A 69 -1.58 -5.89 3.78
N GLY A 70 -2.23 -4.85 4.33
CA GLY A 70 -2.45 -4.75 5.77
C GLY A 70 -3.26 -5.92 6.31
N GLY A 71 -4.31 -6.33 5.59
CA GLY A 71 -5.10 -7.51 5.92
C GLY A 71 -4.28 -8.80 5.90
N LEU A 72 -3.49 -9.01 4.84
CA LEU A 72 -2.61 -10.17 4.70
C LEU A 72 -1.58 -10.25 5.83
N CYS A 73 -0.91 -9.14 6.14
CA CYS A 73 0.06 -9.07 7.25
C CYS A 73 -0.58 -9.38 8.60
N GLN A 74 -1.80 -8.87 8.86
CA GLN A 74 -2.51 -9.11 10.11
C GLN A 74 -2.93 -10.58 10.25
N GLU A 75 -3.47 -11.18 9.20
CA GLU A 75 -3.92 -12.58 9.25
C GLU A 75 -2.76 -13.56 9.41
N LEU A 76 -1.70 -13.40 8.62
CA LEU A 76 -0.52 -14.26 8.71
C LEU A 76 0.28 -14.01 9.98
N GLY A 77 0.37 -12.76 10.44
CA GLY A 77 1.05 -12.38 11.67
C GLY A 77 0.49 -13.05 12.93
N LYS A 78 -0.82 -13.36 12.96
CA LYS A 78 -1.43 -14.12 14.07
C LYS A 78 -0.90 -15.54 14.19
N GLN A 79 -0.48 -16.14 13.09
CA GLN A 79 0.02 -17.51 13.04
C GLN A 79 1.54 -17.59 13.21
N GLY A 80 2.26 -16.52 12.84
CA GLY A 80 3.72 -16.49 12.79
C GLY A 80 4.31 -17.36 11.68
N GLY A 81 5.63 -17.53 11.71
CA GLY A 81 6.35 -18.39 10.76
C GLY A 81 6.69 -17.70 9.43
N SER A 82 7.22 -18.47 8.49
CA SER A 82 7.79 -17.98 7.23
C SER A 82 6.84 -17.12 6.39
N LEU A 83 5.55 -17.46 6.31
CA LEU A 83 4.58 -16.65 5.57
C LEU A 83 4.35 -15.29 6.23
N ALA A 84 4.35 -15.22 7.57
CA ALA A 84 4.24 -13.96 8.29
C ALA A 84 5.44 -13.06 8.02
N ASP A 85 6.65 -13.63 8.02
CA ASP A 85 7.89 -12.91 7.73
C ASP A 85 7.90 -12.37 6.29
N GLN A 86 7.47 -13.19 5.33
CA GLN A 86 7.35 -12.77 3.94
C GLN A 86 6.30 -11.67 3.75
N ALA A 87 5.14 -11.76 4.41
CA ALA A 87 4.11 -10.73 4.35
C ALA A 87 4.60 -9.41 4.99
N ALA A 88 5.29 -9.47 6.14
CA ALA A 88 5.84 -8.31 6.80
C ALA A 88 6.83 -7.54 5.90
N LYS A 89 7.57 -8.27 5.04
CA LYS A 89 8.49 -7.67 4.08
C LYS A 89 7.79 -6.70 3.12
N LEU A 90 6.53 -6.92 2.76
CA LEU A 90 5.77 -6.02 1.89
C LEU A 90 5.65 -4.61 2.49
N LEU A 91 5.33 -4.51 3.77
CA LEU A 91 5.26 -3.22 4.47
C LEU A 91 6.66 -2.63 4.71
N HIS A 92 7.64 -3.49 4.96
CA HIS A 92 9.03 -3.05 5.13
C HIS A 92 9.57 -2.40 3.84
N ASP A 93 9.31 -2.98 2.68
CA ASP A 93 9.75 -2.46 1.38
C ASP A 93 9.11 -1.07 1.10
N ILE A 94 7.84 -0.88 1.46
CA ILE A 94 7.15 0.42 1.36
C ILE A 94 7.76 1.45 2.31
N LEU A 95 8.04 1.08 3.56
CA LEU A 95 8.72 1.94 4.53
C LEU A 95 10.09 2.37 4.02
N GLN A 96 10.89 1.44 3.53
CA GLN A 96 12.22 1.68 2.99
C GLN A 96 12.20 2.61 1.77
N TRP A 97 11.24 2.39 0.85
CA TRP A 97 11.05 3.28 -0.28
C TRP A 97 10.70 4.70 0.18
N SER A 98 9.75 4.84 1.11
CA SER A 98 9.34 6.14 1.66
C SER A 98 10.50 6.85 2.36
N GLU A 99 11.26 6.13 3.17
CA GLU A 99 12.47 6.64 3.83
C GLU A 99 13.49 7.17 2.82
N THR A 100 13.69 6.46 1.72
CA THR A 100 14.60 6.88 0.65
C THR A 100 14.17 8.22 0.04
N GLN A 101 12.85 8.45 -0.14
CA GLN A 101 12.37 9.73 -0.64
C GLN A 101 12.65 10.87 0.36
N PHE A 102 12.39 10.66 1.66
CA PHE A 102 12.69 11.67 2.68
C PHE A 102 14.19 11.95 2.82
N ARG A 103 15.05 10.94 2.70
CA ARG A 103 16.52 11.13 2.66
C ARG A 103 16.94 11.98 1.47
N SER A 104 16.36 11.75 0.30
CA SER A 104 16.62 12.51 -0.93
C SER A 104 16.18 13.97 -0.81
N LEU A 105 15.20 14.27 0.03
CA LEU A 105 14.76 15.64 0.36
C LEU A 105 15.62 16.34 1.43
N GLY A 106 16.67 15.69 1.95
CA GLY A 106 17.57 16.26 2.94
C GLY A 106 17.20 15.96 4.40
N PHE A 107 16.20 15.13 4.66
CA PHE A 107 15.74 14.77 6.02
C PHE A 107 16.43 13.51 6.58
N ALA A 108 17.72 13.31 6.28
CA ALA A 108 18.45 12.07 6.59
C ALA A 108 18.27 11.57 8.03
N GLU A 109 18.32 12.46 9.03
CA GLU A 109 18.20 12.09 10.46
C GLU A 109 16.78 11.74 10.88
N ARG A 110 15.75 12.20 10.17
CA ARG A 110 14.33 11.99 10.49
C ARG A 110 13.59 11.19 9.43
N ALA A 111 14.28 10.68 8.42
CA ALA A 111 13.66 10.01 7.28
C ALA A 111 12.86 8.77 7.71
N GLU A 112 13.38 7.97 8.62
CA GLU A 112 12.71 6.79 9.18
C GLU A 112 11.42 7.19 9.93
N GLU A 113 11.50 8.23 10.80
CA GLU A 113 10.34 8.75 11.53
C GLU A 113 9.24 9.22 10.57
N TYR A 114 9.60 9.96 9.54
CA TYR A 114 8.65 10.48 8.57
C TYR A 114 8.05 9.36 7.69
N ALA A 115 8.84 8.39 7.27
CA ALA A 115 8.36 7.23 6.55
C ALA A 115 7.37 6.41 7.40
N LEU A 116 7.68 6.19 8.67
CA LEU A 116 6.81 5.49 9.60
C LEU A 116 5.49 6.26 9.79
N ASN A 117 5.53 7.59 9.97
CA ASN A 117 4.32 8.40 10.09
C ASN A 117 3.46 8.34 8.82
N LEU A 118 4.07 8.44 7.64
CA LEU A 118 3.36 8.35 6.36
C LEU A 118 2.65 7.01 6.21
N VAL A 119 3.38 5.92 6.33
CA VAL A 119 2.85 4.56 6.09
C VAL A 119 1.83 4.17 7.16
N SER A 120 2.08 4.46 8.43
CA SER A 120 1.13 4.16 9.52
C SER A 120 -0.17 4.97 9.39
N SER A 121 -0.09 6.24 8.94
CA SER A 121 -1.27 7.06 8.68
C SER A 121 -2.13 6.47 7.55
N ILE A 122 -1.52 5.99 6.47
CA ILE A 122 -2.21 5.31 5.37
C ILE A 122 -2.84 4.00 5.86
N GLN A 123 -2.11 3.17 6.60
CA GLN A 123 -2.64 1.91 7.13
C GLN A 123 -3.79 2.13 8.12
N GLY A 124 -3.67 3.13 8.99
CA GLY A 124 -4.75 3.52 9.92
C GLY A 124 -5.97 4.04 9.18
N MET A 125 -5.79 4.85 8.14
CA MET A 125 -6.86 5.32 7.27
C MET A 125 -7.61 4.15 6.61
N HIS A 126 -6.88 3.19 6.03
CA HIS A 126 -7.48 2.00 5.40
C HIS A 126 -8.26 1.17 6.41
N LEU A 127 -7.70 0.93 7.59
CA LEU A 127 -8.37 0.18 8.66
C LEU A 127 -9.70 0.84 9.06
N LEU A 128 -9.69 2.15 9.32
CA LEU A 128 -10.90 2.88 9.74
C LEU A 128 -11.93 2.92 8.61
N THR A 129 -11.50 3.17 7.36
CA THR A 129 -12.38 3.17 6.19
C THR A 129 -13.07 1.83 6.02
N HIS A 130 -12.33 0.73 6.14
CA HIS A 130 -12.89 -0.63 6.06
C HIS A 130 -13.82 -0.93 7.24
N THR A 131 -13.42 -0.58 8.46
CA THR A 131 -14.19 -0.87 9.68
C THR A 131 -15.56 -0.18 9.65
N PHE A 132 -15.57 1.09 9.26
CA PHE A 132 -16.80 1.89 9.24
C PHE A 132 -17.53 1.88 7.90
N LYS A 133 -16.95 1.25 6.86
CA LYS A 133 -17.50 1.23 5.49
C LYS A 133 -17.77 2.63 4.94
N ASP A 134 -16.95 3.61 5.34
CA ASP A 134 -17.13 5.02 4.98
C ASP A 134 -15.89 5.58 4.25
N PRO A 135 -15.92 5.67 2.90
CA PRO A 135 -14.84 6.25 2.11
C PRO A 135 -14.54 7.72 2.43
N LYS A 136 -15.50 8.46 3.02
CA LYS A 136 -15.30 9.88 3.38
C LYS A 136 -14.28 10.05 4.50
N LEU A 137 -14.12 9.04 5.36
CA LEU A 137 -13.07 9.06 6.40
C LEU A 137 -11.69 9.12 5.77
N ALA A 138 -11.46 8.30 4.75
CA ALA A 138 -10.20 8.29 4.04
C ALA A 138 -9.91 9.62 3.36
N LYS A 139 -10.88 10.22 2.69
CA LYS A 139 -10.70 11.53 2.05
C LYS A 139 -10.23 12.59 3.05
N ARG A 140 -10.92 12.70 4.21
CA ARG A 140 -10.53 13.66 5.26
C ARG A 140 -9.12 13.41 5.80
N GLN A 141 -8.78 12.14 6.03
CA GLN A 141 -7.45 11.79 6.53
C GLN A 141 -6.36 12.07 5.49
N THR A 142 -6.67 11.86 4.21
CA THR A 142 -5.76 12.20 3.11
C THR A 142 -5.44 13.70 3.09
N ASP A 143 -6.45 14.56 3.20
CA ASP A 143 -6.25 16.02 3.24
C ASP A 143 -5.35 16.41 4.42
N THR A 144 -5.54 15.78 5.59
CA THR A 144 -4.71 15.97 6.77
C THR A 144 -3.26 15.50 6.53
N LEU A 145 -3.11 14.33 5.93
CA LEU A 145 -1.80 13.74 5.64
C LEU A 145 -1.01 14.57 4.61
N LEU A 146 -1.69 15.07 3.58
CA LEU A 146 -1.08 15.96 2.59
C LEU A 146 -0.66 17.28 3.20
N THR A 147 -1.49 17.86 4.08
CA THR A 147 -1.14 19.08 4.82
C THR A 147 0.11 18.86 5.69
N TRP A 148 0.17 17.74 6.40
CA TRP A 148 1.36 17.36 7.18
C TRP A 148 2.60 17.22 6.28
N LEU A 149 2.47 16.56 5.13
CA LEU A 149 3.56 16.34 4.20
C LEU A 149 4.09 17.67 3.64
N GLU A 150 3.20 18.57 3.21
CA GLU A 150 3.56 19.92 2.75
C GLU A 150 4.28 20.73 3.83
N GLN A 151 3.79 20.70 5.06
CA GLN A 151 4.43 21.39 6.18
C GLN A 151 5.81 20.81 6.52
N THR A 152 5.95 19.49 6.45
CA THR A 152 7.21 18.78 6.70
C THR A 152 8.26 19.11 5.64
N ILE A 153 7.86 19.12 4.37
CA ILE A 153 8.75 19.40 3.24
C ILE A 153 8.99 20.92 3.08
N GLY A 154 8.07 21.77 3.55
CA GLY A 154 8.15 23.21 3.46
C GLY A 154 7.72 23.77 2.11
N MET A 155 6.93 23.01 1.32
CA MET A 155 6.42 23.44 0.02
C MET A 155 5.05 22.85 -0.29
N LYS A 156 4.30 23.52 -1.16
CA LYS A 156 3.05 22.99 -1.72
C LYS A 156 3.33 21.85 -2.68
N LEU A 157 2.46 20.83 -2.65
CA LEU A 157 2.58 19.64 -3.47
C LEU A 157 1.41 19.56 -4.46
N GLU A 158 1.72 19.76 -5.73
CA GLU A 158 0.72 19.65 -6.79
C GLU A 158 0.44 18.18 -7.13
N PRO A 159 -0.81 17.83 -7.49
CA PRO A 159 -1.15 16.51 -7.98
C PRO A 159 -0.34 16.14 -9.22
N VAL A 160 0.15 14.91 -9.28
CA VAL A 160 0.90 14.38 -10.42
C VAL A 160 0.08 13.33 -11.13
N ALA A 161 -0.07 13.45 -12.45
CA ALA A 161 -0.70 12.42 -13.25
C ALA A 161 0.18 11.17 -13.32
N ILE A 162 -0.26 10.09 -12.70
CA ILE A 162 0.38 8.78 -12.81
C ILE A 162 -0.27 8.05 -13.99
N ARG A 163 0.53 7.44 -14.87
CA ARG A 163 -0.01 6.54 -15.88
C ARG A 163 -0.69 5.36 -15.20
N ARG A 164 -2.02 5.30 -15.32
CA ARG A 164 -2.79 4.17 -14.80
C ARG A 164 -2.48 2.93 -15.64
N ARG A 165 -2.37 1.78 -14.97
CA ARG A 165 -2.56 0.50 -15.66
C ARG A 165 -4.02 0.44 -16.08
N GLU A 166 -4.31 0.06 -17.32
CA GLU A 166 -5.65 -0.44 -17.67
C GLU A 166 -5.83 -1.74 -16.89
N VAL A 167 -6.39 -1.64 -15.70
CA VAL A 167 -6.71 -2.81 -14.88
C VAL A 167 -7.96 -3.43 -15.50
N GLU A 168 -7.86 -4.66 -15.94
CA GLU A 168 -9.03 -5.53 -16.07
C GLU A 168 -9.67 -5.65 -14.68
N THR A 169 -10.76 -4.94 -14.47
CA THR A 169 -11.28 -4.43 -13.18
C THR A 169 -11.95 -5.51 -12.31
N GLU A 170 -11.90 -6.79 -12.62
CA GLU A 170 -12.72 -7.80 -11.91
C GLU A 170 -11.98 -8.92 -11.17
N ALA A 171 -10.67 -9.03 -11.27
CA ALA A 171 -9.95 -10.20 -10.74
C ALA A 171 -8.99 -9.95 -9.57
N ALA A 172 -8.92 -8.74 -9.02
CA ALA A 172 -7.84 -8.35 -8.08
C ALA A 172 -8.20 -8.39 -6.58
N TYR A 173 -9.47 -8.70 -6.23
CA TYR A 173 -9.93 -8.76 -4.82
C TYR A 173 -10.53 -10.11 -4.42
#